data_394f27a8eb511fd30556c3d977940788
#
_entry.id   394f27a8eb511fd30556c3d977940788
#
_cell.length_a   1.000
_cell.length_b   1.000
_cell.length_c   1.000
_cell.angle_alpha   90.00
_cell.angle_beta   90.00
_cell.angle_gamma   90.00
#
_symmetry.space_group_name_H-M   'P 1'
#
loop_
_entity.id
_entity.type
_entity.pdbx_description
1 polymer ?
#
loop_
_entity_poly.entity_id
_entity_poly.type
_entity_poly.pdbx_seq_one_letter_code
_entity_poly.pdbx_strand_id
1 'polypeptide(L)'
;MNQQIGNARSGGDIYMIAVLGPKGTFCDKSYEEYNKKYEAAHGKSLEPLYCPTIDDVFEQLCTNEACEYAVVPVENMLDGYVQRTLDLLLEKNVYIVDENQVAVQFSLLANAEKIEDIRKIYVQFKTNGQCRQFLHTLRDAEIVTTNSNMESYYKIQDEPGAAAIVPHHVIQADDVRVLAEDVTDAKGNHTRFIILRKGVLDVENPDLEKQLEELVSNEKGLDADADSTEKTAELTREKVRIPVYIMPATDRPGILFDILRRFYDKRINLISIMSRPTKQSMGTYNFYIEIDCLTERLEVVVETLRQIQVYNDIKILGTYKEH
;
A
#
# COMPACT_ATOMS: atom_id res chain seq x y z
N MET A 1 -0.67 44.06 -22.46
CA MET A 1 0.11 44.29 -21.25
C MET A 1 -0.55 43.49 -20.13
N ASN A 2 -0.32 42.16 -20.13
CA ASN A 2 -0.85 41.23 -19.15
C ASN A 2 0.36 40.69 -18.39
N GLN A 3 0.48 41.13 -17.13
CA GLN A 3 1.45 40.59 -16.19
C GLN A 3 0.96 39.21 -15.71
N GLN A 4 1.73 38.18 -16.04
CA GLN A 4 1.70 36.91 -15.34
C GLN A 4 2.20 37.14 -13.91
N ILE A 5 1.32 36.99 -12.94
CA ILE A 5 1.70 36.93 -11.53
C ILE A 5 2.07 35.48 -11.27
N GLY A 6 3.38 35.21 -11.38
CA GLY A 6 3.97 34.00 -10.82
C GLY A 6 3.96 34.13 -9.30
N ASN A 7 3.09 33.44 -8.61
CA ASN A 7 3.16 33.27 -7.17
C ASN A 7 4.35 32.34 -6.83
N ALA A 8 5.50 32.92 -6.58
CA ALA A 8 6.55 32.24 -5.86
C ALA A 8 6.09 32.08 -4.40
N ARG A 9 5.73 30.88 -3.98
CA ARG A 9 5.49 30.53 -2.58
C ARG A 9 6.83 30.55 -1.86
N SER A 10 7.10 31.65 -1.16
CA SER A 10 8.26 31.83 -0.29
C SER A 10 7.84 31.49 1.16
N GLY A 11 8.14 30.32 1.60
CA GLY A 11 7.97 29.78 2.94
C GLY A 11 8.06 28.26 2.80
N GLY A 12 8.93 27.56 3.54
CA GLY A 12 9.16 26.14 3.36
C GLY A 12 7.82 25.38 3.34
N ASP A 13 7.33 25.02 2.14
CA ASP A 13 6.10 24.26 1.98
C ASP A 13 6.28 22.91 2.68
N ILE A 14 5.48 22.68 3.72
CA ILE A 14 5.41 21.39 4.40
C ILE A 14 4.53 20.50 3.52
N TYR A 15 5.13 19.46 2.95
CA TYR A 15 4.41 18.44 2.21
C TYR A 15 3.99 17.32 3.17
N MET A 16 2.72 16.96 3.15
CA MET A 16 2.17 15.95 4.04
C MET A 16 1.84 14.67 3.28
N ILE A 17 1.91 13.55 4.01
CA ILE A 17 1.42 12.24 3.56
C ILE A 17 0.37 11.73 4.54
N ALA A 18 -0.84 11.43 4.04
CA ALA A 18 -1.89 10.82 4.85
C ALA A 18 -1.58 9.35 5.09
N VAL A 19 -1.61 8.93 6.35
CA VAL A 19 -1.24 7.58 6.80
C VAL A 19 -2.36 7.00 7.64
N LEU A 20 -2.75 5.74 7.40
CA LEU A 20 -3.68 5.05 8.28
C LEU A 20 -3.00 4.78 9.63
N GLY A 21 -3.45 5.50 10.65
CA GLY A 21 -2.88 5.48 11.99
C GLY A 21 -3.42 4.39 12.91
N PRO A 22 -2.96 4.44 14.13
CA PRO A 22 -2.00 5.37 14.73
C PRO A 22 -0.55 5.10 14.34
N LYS A 23 0.39 5.92 14.84
CA LYS A 23 1.83 5.66 14.76
C LYS A 23 2.17 4.27 15.33
N GLY A 24 3.20 3.60 14.76
CA GLY A 24 3.62 2.25 15.16
C GLY A 24 2.79 1.13 14.50
N THR A 25 1.94 1.43 13.53
CA THR A 25 1.25 0.42 12.70
C THR A 25 2.13 -0.01 11.51
N PHE A 26 1.73 -1.07 10.79
CA PHE A 26 2.39 -1.45 9.54
C PHE A 26 2.23 -0.39 8.43
N CYS A 27 1.15 0.41 8.47
CA CYS A 27 1.00 1.57 7.57
C CYS A 27 2.04 2.65 7.89
N ASP A 28 2.30 2.90 9.17
CA ASP A 28 3.36 3.81 9.60
C ASP A 28 4.74 3.32 9.16
N LYS A 29 5.01 2.02 9.29
CA LYS A 29 6.24 1.41 8.77
C LYS A 29 6.40 1.57 7.26
N SER A 30 5.32 1.36 6.51
CA SER A 30 5.28 1.60 5.07
C SER A 30 5.58 3.06 4.72
N TYR A 31 4.97 4.00 5.46
CA TYR A 31 5.27 5.43 5.33
C TYR A 31 6.75 5.73 5.60
N GLU A 32 7.33 5.22 6.70
CA GLU A 32 8.74 5.46 7.04
C GLU A 32 9.70 4.99 5.93
N GLU A 33 9.42 3.83 5.32
CA GLU A 33 10.21 3.28 4.22
C GLU A 33 10.10 4.16 2.96
N TYR A 34 8.87 4.56 2.60
CA TYR A 34 8.67 5.47 1.48
C TYR A 34 9.31 6.85 1.74
N ASN A 35 9.13 7.41 2.94
CA ASN A 35 9.69 8.71 3.29
C ASN A 35 11.21 8.76 3.21
N LYS A 36 11.91 7.67 3.60
CA LYS A 36 13.37 7.56 3.42
C LYS A 36 13.78 7.63 1.95
N LYS A 37 13.07 6.91 1.07
CA LYS A 37 13.29 6.98 -0.37
C LYS A 37 13.03 8.41 -0.89
N TYR A 38 11.90 8.98 -0.49
CA TYR A 38 11.48 10.33 -0.89
C TYR A 38 12.52 11.40 -0.45
N GLU A 39 12.98 11.34 0.79
CA GLU A 39 14.00 12.24 1.32
C GLU A 39 15.33 12.12 0.56
N ALA A 40 15.76 10.90 0.26
CA ALA A 40 16.96 10.65 -0.52
C ALA A 40 16.89 11.28 -1.92
N ALA A 41 15.72 11.23 -2.57
CA ALA A 41 15.51 11.75 -3.93
C ALA A 41 15.29 13.29 -3.96
N HIS A 42 14.61 13.84 -2.96
CA HIS A 42 14.15 15.24 -2.99
C HIS A 42 14.83 16.15 -1.97
N GLY A 43 15.63 15.60 -1.04
CA GLY A 43 16.26 16.35 0.04
C GLY A 43 15.28 16.94 1.06
N LYS A 44 14.05 16.42 1.13
CA LYS A 44 12.97 16.89 2.01
C LYS A 44 12.17 15.68 2.48
N SER A 45 11.74 15.72 3.75
CA SER A 45 10.84 14.72 4.33
C SER A 45 9.38 15.10 4.14
N LEU A 46 8.50 14.09 4.09
CA LEU A 46 7.05 14.24 4.16
C LEU A 46 6.60 14.14 5.62
N GLU A 47 5.75 15.06 6.06
CA GLU A 47 5.18 15.01 7.42
C GLU A 47 3.96 14.09 7.45
N PRO A 48 3.89 13.09 8.37
CA PRO A 48 2.77 12.17 8.43
C PRO A 48 1.53 12.81 9.05
N LEU A 49 0.39 12.67 8.36
CA LEU A 49 -0.94 12.99 8.86
C LEU A 49 -1.68 11.68 9.18
N TYR A 50 -1.70 11.29 10.45
CA TYR A 50 -2.35 10.04 10.86
C TYR A 50 -3.88 10.17 10.85
N CYS A 51 -4.52 9.28 10.11
CA CYS A 51 -5.98 9.22 9.93
C CYS A 51 -6.55 7.96 10.61
N PRO A 52 -7.73 8.04 11.23
CA PRO A 52 -8.33 6.90 11.93
C PRO A 52 -8.87 5.80 11.01
N THR A 53 -9.29 6.15 9.79
CA THR A 53 -9.85 5.21 8.81
C THR A 53 -9.23 5.37 7.42
N ILE A 54 -9.38 4.35 6.58
CA ILE A 54 -8.97 4.43 5.16
C ILE A 54 -9.74 5.54 4.42
N ASP A 55 -11.02 5.72 4.76
CA ASP A 55 -11.84 6.80 4.21
C ASP A 55 -11.25 8.17 4.49
N ASP A 56 -10.83 8.41 5.74
CA ASP A 56 -10.20 9.68 6.14
C ASP A 56 -8.86 9.90 5.43
N VAL A 57 -8.08 8.83 5.19
CA VAL A 57 -6.83 8.94 4.40
C VAL A 57 -7.12 9.46 2.99
N PHE A 58 -8.09 8.85 2.30
CA PHE A 58 -8.48 9.30 0.95
C PHE A 58 -9.11 10.71 0.97
N GLU A 59 -9.87 11.06 2.01
CA GLU A 59 -10.45 12.39 2.14
C GLU A 59 -9.36 13.45 2.32
N GLN A 60 -8.38 13.21 3.21
CA GLN A 60 -7.24 14.12 3.39
C GLN A 60 -6.46 14.29 2.08
N LEU A 61 -6.14 13.20 1.36
CA LEU A 61 -5.46 13.29 0.07
C LEU A 61 -6.25 14.14 -0.93
N CYS A 62 -7.59 14.00 -0.98
CA CYS A 62 -8.42 14.69 -1.98
C CYS A 62 -8.70 16.15 -1.65
N THR A 63 -8.81 16.52 -0.36
CA THR A 63 -9.33 17.82 0.08
C THR A 63 -8.29 18.73 0.73
N ASN A 64 -7.25 18.17 1.36
CA ASN A 64 -6.21 18.96 2.00
C ASN A 64 -5.12 19.33 0.99
N GLU A 65 -4.93 20.61 0.73
CA GLU A 65 -3.95 21.11 -0.26
C GLU A 65 -2.49 20.85 0.15
N ALA A 66 -2.20 20.70 1.45
CA ALA A 66 -0.87 20.36 1.94
C ALA A 66 -0.56 18.86 1.84
N CYS A 67 -1.58 18.02 1.66
CA CYS A 67 -1.45 16.58 1.56
C CYS A 67 -1.24 16.17 0.09
N GLU A 68 0.00 15.84 -0.27
CA GLU A 68 0.35 15.45 -1.64
C GLU A 68 0.31 13.94 -1.88
N TYR A 69 0.51 13.16 -0.81
CA TYR A 69 0.58 11.71 -0.87
C TYR A 69 -0.33 11.06 0.17
N ALA A 70 -0.63 9.80 -0.06
CA ALA A 70 -1.25 8.94 0.94
C ALA A 70 -0.67 7.53 0.87
N VAL A 71 -0.63 6.83 2.00
CA VAL A 71 -0.26 5.41 2.07
C VAL A 71 -1.38 4.60 2.68
N VAL A 72 -1.79 3.54 1.99
CA VAL A 72 -2.86 2.63 2.42
C VAL A 72 -2.52 1.19 2.08
N PRO A 73 -3.00 0.20 2.88
CA PRO A 73 -2.87 -1.20 2.54
C PRO A 73 -3.78 -1.54 1.35
N VAL A 74 -3.28 -2.31 0.39
CA VAL A 74 -4.08 -2.82 -0.74
C VAL A 74 -4.32 -4.32 -0.66
N GLU A 75 -3.36 -5.08 -0.12
CA GLU A 75 -3.44 -6.53 -0.05
C GLU A 75 -2.61 -7.08 1.12
N ASN A 76 -3.12 -8.10 1.80
CA ASN A 76 -2.35 -8.92 2.73
C ASN A 76 -2.30 -10.36 2.21
N MET A 77 -1.15 -11.00 2.31
CA MET A 77 -0.93 -12.34 1.75
C MET A 77 -1.93 -13.39 2.29
N LEU A 78 -2.40 -13.25 3.54
CA LEU A 78 -3.33 -14.19 4.18
C LEU A 78 -4.79 -13.78 4.01
N ASP A 79 -5.07 -12.47 4.16
CA ASP A 79 -6.44 -11.94 4.19
C ASP A 79 -6.93 -11.51 2.79
N GLY A 80 -6.02 -11.45 1.80
CA GLY A 80 -6.31 -10.98 0.44
C GLY A 80 -6.45 -9.46 0.35
N TYR A 81 -7.17 -9.00 -0.65
CA TYR A 81 -7.33 -7.58 -0.95
C TYR A 81 -8.16 -6.82 0.09
N VAL A 82 -7.71 -5.60 0.40
CA VAL A 82 -8.44 -4.65 1.25
C VAL A 82 -9.57 -4.02 0.43
N GLN A 83 -10.76 -4.59 0.55
CA GLN A 83 -11.91 -4.23 -0.29
C GLN A 83 -12.23 -2.74 -0.25
N ARG A 84 -12.11 -2.09 0.93
CA ARG A 84 -12.40 -0.65 1.05
C ARG A 84 -11.40 0.20 0.27
N THR A 85 -10.13 -0.18 0.25
CA THR A 85 -9.11 0.49 -0.58
C THR A 85 -9.48 0.38 -2.06
N LEU A 86 -9.85 -0.82 -2.54
CA LEU A 86 -10.27 -1.01 -3.93
C LEU A 86 -11.50 -0.15 -4.28
N ASP A 87 -12.52 -0.11 -3.41
CA ASP A 87 -13.71 0.72 -3.64
C ASP A 87 -13.35 2.21 -3.77
N LEU A 88 -12.50 2.72 -2.87
CA LEU A 88 -12.08 4.12 -2.89
C LEU A 88 -11.18 4.47 -4.09
N LEU A 89 -10.34 3.53 -4.54
CA LEU A 89 -9.59 3.69 -5.80
C LEU A 89 -10.52 3.86 -7.01
N LEU A 90 -11.68 3.21 -7.01
CA LEU A 90 -12.69 3.40 -8.05
C LEU A 90 -13.41 4.74 -7.89
N GLU A 91 -13.82 5.09 -6.66
CA GLU A 91 -14.68 6.23 -6.35
C GLU A 91 -13.96 7.60 -6.41
N LYS A 92 -12.66 7.65 -6.07
CA LYS A 92 -11.90 8.91 -5.90
C LYS A 92 -10.92 9.17 -7.05
N ASN A 93 -10.67 10.45 -7.35
CA ASN A 93 -9.70 10.88 -8.36
C ASN A 93 -8.27 10.82 -7.79
N VAL A 94 -7.74 9.64 -7.71
CA VAL A 94 -6.39 9.35 -7.23
C VAL A 94 -5.73 8.30 -8.12
N TYR A 95 -4.39 8.28 -8.12
CA TYR A 95 -3.61 7.27 -8.82
C TYR A 95 -2.42 6.82 -7.96
N ILE A 96 -1.95 5.61 -8.25
CA ILE A 96 -0.83 4.95 -7.55
C ILE A 96 0.47 5.38 -8.20
N VAL A 97 1.45 5.77 -7.39
CA VAL A 97 2.78 6.19 -7.86
C VAL A 97 3.87 5.23 -7.44
N ASP A 98 3.67 4.44 -6.37
CA ASP A 98 4.65 3.47 -5.86
C ASP A 98 3.93 2.40 -5.03
N GLU A 99 4.61 1.28 -4.77
CA GLU A 99 4.20 0.29 -3.76
C GLU A 99 5.38 -0.10 -2.89
N ASN A 100 5.10 -0.60 -1.70
CA ASN A 100 6.07 -1.33 -0.89
C ASN A 100 5.42 -2.52 -0.17
N GLN A 101 6.25 -3.46 0.25
CA GLN A 101 5.82 -4.66 0.95
C GLN A 101 6.43 -4.67 2.35
N VAL A 102 5.58 -4.71 3.36
CA VAL A 102 6.01 -4.75 4.76
C VAL A 102 5.74 -6.13 5.34
N ALA A 103 6.78 -6.75 5.88
CA ALA A 103 6.65 -8.02 6.58
C ALA A 103 5.82 -7.86 7.85
N VAL A 104 4.80 -8.73 8.02
CA VAL A 104 3.95 -8.76 9.21
C VAL A 104 4.59 -9.70 10.22
N GLN A 105 5.44 -9.16 11.06
CA GLN A 105 6.16 -9.89 12.11
C GLN A 105 5.85 -9.29 13.47
N PHE A 106 5.58 -10.15 14.44
CA PHE A 106 5.34 -9.80 15.84
C PHE A 106 6.38 -10.40 16.75
N SER A 107 6.69 -9.72 17.84
CA SER A 107 7.60 -10.18 18.89
C SER A 107 6.95 -10.06 20.25
N LEU A 108 7.39 -10.91 21.18
CA LEU A 108 7.00 -10.87 22.58
C LEU A 108 7.98 -9.97 23.37
N LEU A 109 7.53 -8.83 23.81
CA LEU A 109 8.22 -7.98 24.77
C LEU A 109 7.71 -8.28 26.17
N ALA A 110 8.58 -8.24 27.18
CA ALA A 110 8.16 -8.46 28.55
C ALA A 110 8.95 -7.59 29.54
N ASN A 111 8.25 -7.11 30.54
CA ASN A 111 8.79 -6.56 31.76
C ASN A 111 9.03 -7.72 32.76
N ALA A 112 9.78 -8.74 32.31
CA ALA A 112 10.13 -9.96 33.03
C ALA A 112 11.49 -10.49 32.50
N GLU A 113 12.17 -11.30 33.30
CA GLU A 113 13.46 -11.87 32.89
C GLU A 113 13.30 -13.10 31.98
N LYS A 114 12.26 -13.90 32.22
CA LYS A 114 11.99 -15.16 31.54
C LYS A 114 10.52 -15.31 31.20
N ILE A 115 10.21 -16.16 30.24
CA ILE A 115 8.84 -16.45 29.80
C ILE A 115 7.99 -17.01 30.96
N GLU A 116 8.59 -17.82 31.84
CA GLU A 116 7.91 -18.42 33.00
C GLU A 116 7.46 -17.40 34.05
N ASP A 117 8.05 -16.21 34.05
CA ASP A 117 7.74 -15.13 34.98
C ASP A 117 6.55 -14.28 34.50
N ILE A 118 6.07 -14.47 33.25
CA ILE A 118 4.95 -13.73 32.68
C ILE A 118 3.66 -14.18 33.36
N ARG A 119 2.90 -13.19 33.84
CA ARG A 119 1.59 -13.37 34.46
C ARG A 119 0.45 -12.80 33.61
N LYS A 120 0.75 -11.80 32.77
CA LYS A 120 -0.22 -11.11 31.94
C LYS A 120 0.36 -10.77 30.57
N ILE A 121 -0.44 -10.93 29.52
CA ILE A 121 -0.05 -10.63 28.14
C ILE A 121 -1.07 -9.66 27.52
N TYR A 122 -0.61 -8.48 27.17
CA TYR A 122 -1.39 -7.49 26.43
C TYR A 122 -1.24 -7.75 24.92
N VAL A 123 -2.36 -7.89 24.23
CA VAL A 123 -2.35 -8.17 22.79
C VAL A 123 -3.57 -7.56 22.10
N GLN A 124 -3.35 -6.92 20.95
CA GLN A 124 -4.44 -6.39 20.14
C GLN A 124 -5.23 -7.53 19.48
N PHE A 125 -6.54 -7.36 19.28
CA PHE A 125 -7.46 -8.42 18.85
C PHE A 125 -7.01 -9.17 17.58
N LYS A 126 -6.62 -8.43 16.53
CA LYS A 126 -6.15 -9.07 15.27
C LYS A 126 -4.80 -9.76 15.46
N THR A 127 -3.90 -9.15 16.23
CA THR A 127 -2.58 -9.72 16.58
C THR A 127 -2.75 -11.02 17.35
N ASN A 128 -3.71 -11.09 18.27
CA ASN A 128 -4.06 -12.34 18.96
C ASN A 128 -4.40 -13.45 17.96
N GLY A 129 -5.21 -13.14 16.93
CA GLY A 129 -5.57 -14.09 15.88
C GLY A 129 -4.38 -14.58 15.05
N GLN A 130 -3.34 -13.76 14.87
CA GLN A 130 -2.14 -14.06 14.09
C GLN A 130 -1.01 -14.73 14.87
N CYS A 131 -1.10 -14.76 16.21
CA CYS A 131 -0.11 -15.35 17.11
C CYS A 131 -0.73 -16.42 18.03
N ARG A 132 -1.81 -17.04 17.61
CA ARG A 132 -2.61 -17.96 18.43
C ARG A 132 -1.80 -19.18 18.91
N GLN A 133 -1.01 -19.80 18.03
CA GLN A 133 -0.23 -20.98 18.36
C GLN A 133 0.80 -20.64 19.43
N PHE A 134 1.50 -19.52 19.29
CA PHE A 134 2.46 -19.06 20.29
C PHE A 134 1.78 -18.75 21.63
N LEU A 135 0.67 -18.00 21.62
CA LEU A 135 -0.10 -17.68 22.83
C LEU A 135 -0.59 -18.94 23.56
N HIS A 136 -0.93 -20.02 22.84
CA HIS A 136 -1.28 -21.29 23.45
C HIS A 136 -0.14 -21.96 24.21
N THR A 137 1.10 -21.61 23.98
CA THR A 137 2.25 -22.11 24.76
C THR A 137 2.37 -21.42 26.12
N LEU A 138 1.76 -20.25 26.29
CA LEU A 138 1.82 -19.38 27.48
C LEU A 138 0.55 -19.52 28.35
N ARG A 139 0.20 -20.78 28.68
CA ARG A 139 -1.10 -21.12 29.30
C ARG A 139 -1.36 -20.53 30.69
N ASP A 140 -0.30 -20.18 31.42
CA ASP A 140 -0.39 -19.70 32.79
C ASP A 140 -0.53 -18.17 32.88
N ALA A 141 -0.46 -17.48 31.75
CA ALA A 141 -0.60 -16.02 31.67
C ALA A 141 -2.02 -15.60 31.29
N GLU A 142 -2.53 -14.57 31.93
CA GLU A 142 -3.80 -13.93 31.57
C GLU A 142 -3.64 -13.14 30.27
N ILE A 143 -4.50 -13.40 29.26
CA ILE A 143 -4.50 -12.64 28.00
C ILE A 143 -5.49 -11.47 28.11
N VAL A 144 -4.97 -10.25 27.96
CA VAL A 144 -5.76 -9.00 28.00
C VAL A 144 -5.76 -8.34 26.63
N THR A 145 -6.96 -8.22 26.05
CA THR A 145 -7.12 -7.58 24.74
C THR A 145 -7.04 -6.05 24.84
N THR A 146 -6.31 -5.43 23.93
CA THR A 146 -6.13 -3.99 23.79
C THR A 146 -6.70 -3.48 22.46
N ASN A 147 -6.87 -2.15 22.36
CA ASN A 147 -7.40 -1.52 21.14
C ASN A 147 -6.34 -1.37 20.06
N SER A 148 -5.06 -1.26 20.43
CA SER A 148 -3.93 -1.14 19.49
C SER A 148 -2.68 -1.85 19.99
N ASN A 149 -1.77 -2.17 19.08
CA ASN A 149 -0.46 -2.74 19.42
C ASN A 149 0.38 -1.77 20.29
N MET A 150 0.27 -0.46 20.02
CA MET A 150 0.95 0.56 20.83
C MET A 150 0.37 0.68 22.24
N GLU A 151 -0.94 0.48 22.43
CA GLU A 151 -1.52 0.38 23.76
C GLU A 151 -0.94 -0.80 24.52
N SER A 152 -0.79 -1.97 23.87
CA SER A 152 -0.13 -3.14 24.47
C SER A 152 1.31 -2.83 24.87
N TYR A 153 2.05 -2.16 23.99
CA TYR A 153 3.43 -1.76 24.22
C TYR A 153 3.59 -0.85 25.45
N TYR A 154 2.76 0.19 25.57
CA TYR A 154 2.87 1.12 26.68
C TYR A 154 2.44 0.51 28.03
N LYS A 155 1.48 -0.43 28.04
CA LYS A 155 1.00 -1.05 29.29
C LYS A 155 2.05 -1.84 30.02
N ILE A 156 3.02 -2.42 29.33
CA ILE A 156 4.03 -3.27 29.96
C ILE A 156 5.20 -2.51 30.59
N GLN A 157 5.37 -1.23 30.22
CA GLN A 157 6.53 -0.44 30.66
C GLN A 157 6.63 -0.36 32.20
N ASP A 158 5.50 -0.16 32.86
CA ASP A 158 5.41 0.06 34.31
C ASP A 158 4.80 -1.14 35.08
N GLU A 159 4.56 -2.30 34.41
CA GLU A 159 3.91 -3.47 35.02
C GLU A 159 4.87 -4.68 35.05
N PRO A 160 5.56 -4.96 36.19
CA PRO A 160 6.42 -6.13 36.33
C PRO A 160 5.65 -7.44 36.13
N GLY A 161 6.22 -8.37 35.35
CA GLY A 161 5.58 -9.63 34.99
C GLY A 161 4.54 -9.51 33.88
N ALA A 162 4.38 -8.33 33.29
CA ALA A 162 3.57 -8.17 32.10
C ALA A 162 4.37 -8.33 30.79
N ALA A 163 3.70 -8.80 29.74
CA ALA A 163 4.24 -8.91 28.39
C ALA A 163 3.27 -8.35 27.36
N ALA A 164 3.78 -8.03 26.17
CA ALA A 164 2.97 -7.61 25.03
C ALA A 164 3.44 -8.29 23.76
N ILE A 165 2.52 -8.63 22.86
CA ILE A 165 2.83 -8.97 21.48
C ILE A 165 2.64 -7.72 20.65
N VAL A 166 3.73 -7.26 20.03
CA VAL A 166 3.78 -6.02 19.24
C VAL A 166 4.49 -6.24 17.91
N PRO A 167 4.24 -5.39 16.88
CA PRO A 167 5.01 -5.44 15.65
C PRO A 167 6.51 -5.28 15.93
N HIS A 168 7.33 -6.11 15.27
CA HIS A 168 8.78 -6.11 15.50
C HIS A 168 9.43 -4.73 15.27
N HIS A 169 8.96 -3.97 14.32
CA HIS A 169 9.51 -2.66 13.94
C HIS A 169 9.31 -1.53 14.97
N VAL A 170 8.40 -1.70 15.96
CA VAL A 170 8.20 -0.69 17.01
C VAL A 170 9.15 -0.83 18.18
N ILE A 171 9.93 -1.91 18.22
CA ILE A 171 10.86 -2.22 19.30
C ILE A 171 12.05 -1.25 19.26
N GLN A 172 12.38 -0.65 20.40
CA GLN A 172 13.52 0.26 20.57
C GLN A 172 14.65 -0.42 21.36
N ALA A 173 15.88 0.07 21.19
CA ALA A 173 17.06 -0.53 21.80
C ALA A 173 17.04 -0.52 23.35
N ASP A 174 16.36 0.46 23.94
CA ASP A 174 16.26 0.65 25.41
C ASP A 174 14.98 0.09 26.01
N ASP A 175 14.25 -0.72 25.22
CA ASP A 175 12.98 -1.29 25.65
C ASP A 175 13.14 -2.39 26.70
N VAL A 176 12.00 -2.74 27.30
CA VAL A 176 11.86 -3.99 28.06
C VAL A 176 12.28 -5.18 27.17
N ARG A 177 12.66 -6.26 27.81
CA ARG A 177 13.32 -7.38 27.14
C ARG A 177 12.48 -8.05 26.06
N VAL A 178 13.05 -8.29 24.88
CA VAL A 178 12.48 -9.17 23.87
C VAL A 178 12.74 -10.61 24.28
N LEU A 179 11.70 -11.37 24.60
CA LEU A 179 11.79 -12.77 25.04
C LEU A 179 11.55 -13.76 23.89
N ALA A 180 10.84 -13.37 22.84
CA ALA A 180 10.69 -14.16 21.63
C ALA A 180 10.50 -13.26 20.41
N GLU A 181 11.22 -13.58 19.35
CA GLU A 181 11.08 -12.92 18.04
C GLU A 181 10.22 -13.76 17.11
N ASP A 182 9.56 -13.09 16.15
CA ASP A 182 8.74 -13.73 15.13
C ASP A 182 7.78 -14.78 15.68
N VAL A 183 6.90 -14.34 16.59
CA VAL A 183 5.87 -15.20 17.21
C VAL A 183 4.63 -15.38 16.34
N THR A 184 4.68 -14.97 15.08
CA THR A 184 3.60 -15.04 14.09
C THR A 184 3.33 -16.50 13.69
N ASP A 185 2.06 -16.91 13.61
CA ASP A 185 1.67 -18.28 13.22
C ASP A 185 2.02 -18.57 11.75
N ALA A 186 1.83 -17.57 10.88
CA ALA A 186 2.15 -17.68 9.45
C ALA A 186 3.46 -16.95 9.13
N LYS A 187 4.50 -17.74 8.86
CA LYS A 187 5.80 -17.21 8.45
C LYS A 187 5.72 -16.63 7.04
N GLY A 188 6.44 -15.52 6.82
CA GLY A 188 6.48 -14.87 5.50
C GLY A 188 5.23 -14.09 5.13
N ASN A 189 4.35 -13.78 6.10
CA ASN A 189 3.19 -12.91 5.85
C ASN A 189 3.65 -11.49 5.56
N HIS A 190 3.18 -10.92 4.45
CA HIS A 190 3.45 -9.55 4.04
C HIS A 190 2.14 -8.81 3.75
N THR A 191 2.17 -7.51 3.98
CA THR A 191 1.13 -6.59 3.52
C THR A 191 1.72 -5.69 2.46
N ARG A 192 1.03 -5.59 1.33
CA ARG A 192 1.34 -4.70 0.24
C ARG A 192 0.62 -3.37 0.47
N PHE A 193 1.37 -2.29 0.43
CA PHE A 193 0.90 -0.92 0.57
C PHE A 193 1.12 -0.18 -0.73
N ILE A 194 0.21 0.73 -1.05
CA ILE A 194 0.30 1.59 -2.22
C ILE A 194 0.41 3.04 -1.79
N ILE A 195 1.22 3.77 -2.55
CA ILE A 195 1.42 5.20 -2.39
C ILE A 195 0.57 5.91 -3.44
N LEU A 196 -0.26 6.82 -2.98
CA LEU A 196 -1.26 7.51 -3.81
C LEU A 196 -0.93 8.98 -3.99
N ARG A 197 -1.31 9.53 -5.15
CA ARG A 197 -1.40 10.96 -5.42
C ARG A 197 -2.78 11.32 -5.95
N LYS A 198 -3.14 12.60 -5.81
CA LYS A 198 -4.37 13.17 -6.36
C LYS A 198 -4.23 13.36 -7.88
N GLY A 199 -5.20 12.93 -8.63
CA GLY A 199 -5.27 13.10 -10.08
C GLY A 199 -5.99 11.96 -10.79
N VAL A 200 -6.04 12.04 -12.11
CA VAL A 200 -6.64 11.03 -13.00
C VAL A 200 -5.67 10.76 -14.13
N LEU A 201 -5.51 9.49 -14.47
CA LEU A 201 -4.81 9.04 -15.67
C LEU A 201 -5.87 8.67 -16.71
N ASP A 202 -5.95 9.45 -17.77
CA ASP A 202 -6.97 9.30 -18.79
C ASP A 202 -6.44 8.45 -19.94
N VAL A 203 -7.13 7.37 -20.25
CA VAL A 203 -6.77 6.45 -21.34
C VAL A 203 -6.90 7.09 -22.72
N GLU A 204 -7.73 8.13 -22.86
CA GLU A 204 -7.86 8.90 -24.12
C GLU A 204 -6.74 9.93 -24.32
N ASN A 205 -5.97 10.22 -23.24
CA ASN A 205 -4.85 11.14 -23.37
C ASN A 205 -3.80 10.57 -24.35
N PRO A 206 -3.46 11.29 -25.43
CA PRO A 206 -2.43 10.83 -26.38
C PRO A 206 -1.04 10.68 -25.73
N ASP A 207 -0.77 11.44 -24.67
CA ASP A 207 0.49 11.40 -23.94
C ASP A 207 0.48 10.39 -22.75
N LEU A 208 -0.55 9.54 -22.63
CA LEU A 208 -0.67 8.60 -21.51
C LEU A 208 0.55 7.69 -21.37
N GLU A 209 1.03 7.12 -22.49
CA GLU A 209 2.20 6.25 -22.48
C GLU A 209 3.41 6.95 -21.85
N LYS A 210 3.68 8.18 -22.29
CA LYS A 210 4.74 9.01 -21.73
C LYS A 210 4.53 9.30 -20.25
N GLN A 211 3.28 9.58 -19.81
CA GLN A 211 2.96 9.77 -18.39
C GLN A 211 3.26 8.50 -17.57
N LEU A 212 2.92 7.32 -18.11
CA LEU A 212 3.21 6.05 -17.45
C LEU A 212 4.73 5.79 -17.37
N GLU A 213 5.48 6.09 -18.43
CA GLU A 213 6.94 6.01 -18.46
C GLU A 213 7.59 6.99 -17.47
N GLU A 214 7.06 8.22 -17.36
CA GLU A 214 7.54 9.23 -16.41
C GLU A 214 7.31 8.78 -14.97
N LEU A 215 6.17 8.15 -14.64
CA LEU A 215 5.91 7.60 -13.31
C LEU A 215 6.96 6.54 -12.94
N VAL A 216 7.23 5.59 -13.84
CA VAL A 216 8.26 4.56 -13.65
C VAL A 216 9.67 5.17 -13.54
N SER A 217 9.95 6.23 -14.30
CA SER A 217 11.27 6.88 -14.31
C SER A 217 11.53 7.75 -13.07
N ASN A 218 10.50 8.37 -12.52
CA ASN A 218 10.60 9.18 -11.30
C ASN A 218 10.94 8.33 -10.07
N GLU A 219 10.53 7.06 -10.05
CA GLU A 219 10.95 6.10 -9.03
C GLU A 219 12.46 5.81 -9.07
N LYS A 220 13.12 5.94 -10.24
CA LYS A 220 14.58 5.77 -10.36
C LYS A 220 15.37 6.77 -9.53
N GLY A 221 14.82 7.97 -9.30
CA GLY A 221 15.40 8.96 -8.38
C GLY A 221 15.33 8.53 -6.92
N LEU A 222 14.43 7.62 -6.57
CA LEU A 222 14.23 7.10 -5.22
C LEU A 222 15.13 5.89 -4.89
N ASP A 223 15.67 5.19 -5.92
CA ASP A 223 16.51 3.98 -5.78
C ASP A 223 18.03 4.29 -5.83
N ALA A 224 18.49 5.44 -5.39
CA ALA A 224 19.84 6.00 -5.62
C ALA A 224 21.03 5.26 -4.95
N ASP A 225 20.93 4.00 -4.55
CA ASP A 225 22.02 3.23 -3.91
C ASP A 225 22.58 2.06 -4.77
N ALA A 226 22.50 2.11 -6.10
CA ALA A 226 23.05 1.07 -6.96
C ALA A 226 24.11 1.61 -7.93
N ASP A 227 25.33 1.12 -7.73
CA ASP A 227 26.58 1.38 -8.50
C ASP A 227 26.37 1.41 -10.02
N SER A 228 26.75 2.50 -10.67
CA SER A 228 26.28 3.00 -11.96
C SER A 228 27.22 2.70 -13.12
N THR A 229 27.70 1.47 -13.34
CA THR A 229 28.65 1.22 -14.46
C THR A 229 28.25 0.16 -15.51
N GLU A 230 27.12 -0.55 -15.39
CA GLU A 230 26.70 -1.55 -16.41
C GLU A 230 25.23 -1.47 -16.87
N LYS A 231 24.50 -0.41 -16.53
CA LYS A 231 23.02 -0.38 -16.52
C LYS A 231 22.29 0.07 -17.80
N THR A 232 22.96 0.37 -18.92
CA THR A 232 22.26 0.92 -20.11
C THR A 232 21.52 -0.16 -20.92
N ALA A 233 21.81 -1.44 -20.76
CA ALA A 233 21.17 -2.54 -21.49
C ALA A 233 20.13 -3.33 -20.65
N GLU A 234 20.12 -3.20 -19.32
CA GLU A 234 19.12 -3.82 -18.43
C GLU A 234 17.85 -2.97 -18.22
N LEU A 235 17.92 -1.68 -18.51
CA LEU A 235 16.84 -0.71 -18.32
C LEU A 235 15.56 -0.99 -19.15
N THR A 236 15.65 -1.80 -20.20
CA THR A 236 14.52 -2.18 -21.06
C THR A 236 13.73 -3.39 -20.56
N ARG A 237 14.11 -4.00 -19.44
CA ARG A 237 13.47 -5.21 -18.89
C ARG A 237 12.85 -5.02 -17.52
N GLU A 238 12.67 -3.79 -17.06
CA GLU A 238 11.98 -3.54 -15.80
C GLU A 238 10.50 -3.96 -15.91
N LYS A 239 10.08 -4.75 -14.94
CA LYS A 239 8.67 -5.13 -14.79
C LYS A 239 7.91 -4.00 -14.11
N VAL A 240 6.75 -3.68 -14.66
CA VAL A 240 5.84 -2.68 -14.15
C VAL A 240 4.45 -3.27 -13.94
N ARG A 241 3.77 -2.78 -12.92
CA ARG A 241 2.37 -3.07 -12.64
C ARG A 241 1.49 -1.91 -13.08
N ILE A 242 0.37 -2.24 -13.73
CA ILE A 242 -0.63 -1.27 -14.17
C ILE A 242 -1.99 -1.77 -13.67
N PRO A 243 -2.42 -1.36 -12.47
CA PRO A 243 -3.75 -1.68 -12.00
C PRO A 243 -4.78 -0.81 -12.72
N VAL A 244 -5.89 -1.43 -13.13
CA VAL A 244 -6.98 -0.77 -13.85
C VAL A 244 -8.32 -1.24 -13.33
N TYR A 245 -9.32 -0.35 -13.41
CA TYR A 245 -10.72 -0.75 -13.36
C TYR A 245 -11.31 -0.77 -14.76
N ILE A 246 -12.01 -1.87 -15.10
CA ILE A 246 -12.82 -1.99 -16.29
C ILE A 246 -14.27 -2.08 -15.85
N MET A 247 -15.07 -1.14 -16.30
CA MET A 247 -16.48 -0.98 -15.94
C MET A 247 -17.33 -1.24 -17.19
N PRO A 248 -17.93 -2.46 -17.33
CA PRO A 248 -18.72 -2.81 -18.49
C PRO A 248 -19.94 -1.89 -18.64
N ALA A 249 -20.16 -1.36 -19.83
CA ALA A 249 -21.33 -0.53 -20.14
C ALA A 249 -22.63 -1.36 -20.12
N THR A 250 -22.54 -2.67 -20.34
CA THR A 250 -23.69 -3.61 -20.33
C THR A 250 -23.34 -4.88 -19.62
N ASP A 251 -24.29 -5.40 -18.81
CA ASP A 251 -24.17 -6.75 -18.24
C ASP A 251 -24.72 -7.78 -19.24
N ARG A 252 -23.86 -8.69 -19.68
CA ARG A 252 -24.21 -9.79 -20.58
C ARG A 252 -23.32 -11.00 -20.36
N PRO A 253 -23.82 -12.21 -20.66
CA PRO A 253 -22.97 -13.40 -20.65
C PRO A 253 -21.74 -13.23 -21.55
N GLY A 254 -20.57 -13.62 -21.03
CA GLY A 254 -19.30 -13.59 -21.76
C GLY A 254 -18.56 -12.25 -21.73
N ILE A 255 -19.09 -11.19 -21.09
CA ILE A 255 -18.40 -9.88 -21.07
C ILE A 255 -16.98 -9.97 -20.51
N LEU A 256 -16.77 -10.70 -19.40
CA LEU A 256 -15.44 -10.89 -18.82
C LEU A 256 -14.53 -11.67 -19.77
N PHE A 257 -15.03 -12.69 -20.46
CA PHE A 257 -14.28 -13.43 -21.46
C PHE A 257 -13.79 -12.52 -22.59
N ASP A 258 -14.67 -11.65 -23.11
CA ASP A 258 -14.32 -10.72 -24.19
C ASP A 258 -13.23 -9.74 -23.77
N ILE A 259 -13.27 -9.26 -22.51
CA ILE A 259 -12.22 -8.41 -21.92
C ILE A 259 -10.91 -9.19 -21.81
N LEU A 260 -10.92 -10.37 -21.20
CA LEU A 260 -9.72 -11.20 -21.00
C LEU A 260 -9.09 -11.66 -22.33
N ARG A 261 -9.92 -11.94 -23.34
CA ARG A 261 -9.45 -12.30 -24.68
C ARG A 261 -8.58 -11.21 -25.30
N ARG A 262 -8.87 -9.91 -25.08
CA ARG A 262 -8.04 -8.80 -25.57
C ARG A 262 -6.63 -8.85 -25.03
N PHE A 263 -6.49 -9.11 -23.72
CA PHE A 263 -5.18 -9.27 -23.08
C PHE A 263 -4.46 -10.54 -23.59
N TYR A 264 -5.18 -11.66 -23.69
CA TYR A 264 -4.65 -12.92 -24.19
C TYR A 264 -4.11 -12.80 -25.61
N ASP A 265 -4.87 -12.21 -26.54
CA ASP A 265 -4.48 -12.05 -27.96
C ASP A 265 -3.19 -11.21 -28.10
N LYS A 266 -2.93 -10.30 -27.16
CA LYS A 266 -1.72 -9.47 -27.09
C LYS A 266 -0.63 -10.04 -26.17
N ARG A 267 -0.84 -11.22 -25.58
CA ARG A 267 0.08 -11.87 -24.62
C ARG A 267 0.45 -10.94 -23.45
N ILE A 268 -0.53 -10.20 -22.94
CA ILE A 268 -0.40 -9.37 -21.76
C ILE A 268 -0.71 -10.24 -20.54
N ASN A 269 0.21 -10.26 -19.58
CA ASN A 269 0.02 -11.01 -18.34
C ASN A 269 -0.88 -10.25 -17.36
N LEU A 270 -1.76 -10.98 -16.68
CA LEU A 270 -2.61 -10.46 -15.61
C LEU A 270 -2.26 -11.21 -14.33
N ILE A 271 -1.87 -10.48 -13.29
CA ILE A 271 -1.48 -11.08 -12.00
C ILE A 271 -2.65 -11.13 -11.01
N SER A 272 -3.66 -10.29 -11.22
CA SER A 272 -4.86 -10.29 -10.39
C SER A 272 -6.09 -9.90 -11.19
N ILE A 273 -7.23 -10.47 -10.79
CA ILE A 273 -8.55 -10.06 -11.23
C ILE A 273 -9.54 -10.18 -10.08
N MET A 274 -10.29 -9.11 -9.81
CA MET A 274 -11.32 -9.08 -8.78
C MET A 274 -12.59 -8.42 -9.30
N SER A 275 -13.74 -9.07 -9.06
CA SER A 275 -15.05 -8.51 -9.33
C SER A 275 -15.51 -7.67 -8.14
N ARG A 276 -15.88 -6.41 -8.40
CA ARG A 276 -16.43 -5.50 -7.40
C ARG A 276 -17.85 -5.10 -7.77
N PRO A 277 -18.86 -5.27 -6.87
CA PRO A 277 -20.24 -4.90 -7.16
C PRO A 277 -20.34 -3.41 -7.57
N THR A 278 -21.13 -3.11 -8.58
CA THR A 278 -21.36 -1.72 -9.01
C THR A 278 -22.15 -0.90 -7.99
N LYS A 279 -22.81 -1.55 -7.03
CA LYS A 279 -23.74 -0.96 -6.05
C LYS A 279 -24.99 -0.30 -6.71
N GLN A 280 -25.19 -0.47 -8.01
CA GLN A 280 -26.36 0.04 -8.75
C GLN A 280 -27.47 -0.99 -8.85
N SER A 281 -27.10 -2.24 -9.14
CA SER A 281 -28.03 -3.37 -9.19
C SER A 281 -27.32 -4.68 -8.79
N MET A 282 -28.11 -5.66 -8.32
CA MET A 282 -27.57 -6.98 -8.03
C MET A 282 -27.14 -7.69 -9.31
N GLY A 283 -25.98 -8.36 -9.25
CA GLY A 283 -25.44 -9.12 -10.39
C GLY A 283 -24.56 -8.31 -11.33
N THR A 284 -24.42 -6.98 -11.15
CA THR A 284 -23.54 -6.14 -11.99
C THR A 284 -22.21 -5.87 -11.31
N TYR A 285 -21.10 -5.97 -12.08
CA TYR A 285 -19.74 -5.93 -11.53
C TYR A 285 -18.81 -5.03 -12.36
N ASN A 286 -17.95 -4.34 -11.65
CA ASN A 286 -16.73 -3.76 -12.18
C ASN A 286 -15.57 -4.72 -11.96
N PHE A 287 -14.57 -4.70 -12.82
CA PHE A 287 -13.41 -5.59 -12.73
C PHE A 287 -12.16 -4.78 -12.40
N TYR A 288 -11.58 -5.04 -11.22
CA TYR A 288 -10.23 -4.61 -10.89
C TYR A 288 -9.26 -5.64 -11.47
N ILE A 289 -8.30 -5.18 -12.24
CA ILE A 289 -7.31 -6.04 -12.92
C ILE A 289 -5.93 -5.42 -12.70
N GLU A 290 -4.96 -6.24 -12.31
CA GLU A 290 -3.55 -5.83 -12.28
C GLU A 290 -2.82 -6.45 -13.47
N ILE A 291 -2.30 -5.60 -14.34
CA ILE A 291 -1.49 -5.96 -15.50
C ILE A 291 -0.03 -5.97 -15.07
N ASP A 292 0.70 -7.01 -15.48
CA ASP A 292 2.15 -7.15 -15.31
C ASP A 292 2.80 -7.15 -16.71
N CYS A 293 3.70 -6.22 -16.98
CA CYS A 293 4.41 -6.16 -18.24
C CYS A 293 5.82 -5.57 -18.09
N LEU A 294 6.63 -5.73 -19.13
CA LEU A 294 7.89 -5.00 -19.25
C LEU A 294 7.62 -3.56 -19.70
N THR A 295 8.44 -2.62 -19.27
CA THR A 295 8.32 -1.19 -19.65
C THR A 295 8.26 -1.00 -21.16
N GLU A 296 9.04 -1.77 -21.96
CA GLU A 296 9.01 -1.76 -23.42
C GLU A 296 7.67 -2.16 -24.05
N ARG A 297 6.73 -2.68 -23.26
CA ARG A 297 5.40 -3.11 -23.70
C ARG A 297 4.27 -2.18 -23.27
N LEU A 298 4.58 -1.04 -22.68
CA LEU A 298 3.57 -0.05 -22.24
C LEU A 298 2.67 0.38 -23.40
N GLU A 299 3.23 0.66 -24.59
CA GLU A 299 2.45 0.99 -25.79
C GLU A 299 1.40 -0.07 -26.12
N VAL A 300 1.79 -1.35 -26.08
CA VAL A 300 0.88 -2.46 -26.37
C VAL A 300 -0.25 -2.54 -25.34
N VAL A 301 0.05 -2.27 -24.05
CA VAL A 301 -0.94 -2.25 -22.99
C VAL A 301 -1.90 -1.08 -23.17
N VAL A 302 -1.40 0.13 -23.40
CA VAL A 302 -2.20 1.34 -23.63
C VAL A 302 -3.15 1.15 -24.82
N GLU A 303 -2.63 0.64 -25.94
CA GLU A 303 -3.46 0.38 -27.13
C GLU A 303 -4.53 -0.69 -26.86
N THR A 304 -4.21 -1.73 -26.06
CA THR A 304 -5.19 -2.75 -25.67
C THR A 304 -6.28 -2.15 -24.77
N LEU A 305 -5.94 -1.28 -23.84
CA LEU A 305 -6.89 -0.58 -22.98
C LEU A 305 -7.80 0.34 -23.83
N ARG A 306 -7.27 1.08 -24.81
CA ARG A 306 -8.07 1.87 -25.76
C ARG A 306 -9.07 1.01 -26.54
N GLN A 307 -8.67 -0.18 -26.98
CA GLN A 307 -9.60 -1.11 -27.66
C GLN A 307 -10.69 -1.65 -26.73
N ILE A 308 -10.38 -1.87 -25.45
CA ILE A 308 -11.38 -2.29 -24.45
C ILE A 308 -12.33 -1.15 -24.14
N GLN A 309 -11.85 0.09 -24.08
CA GLN A 309 -12.64 1.29 -23.77
C GLN A 309 -13.74 1.58 -24.80
N VAL A 310 -13.64 1.10 -26.02
CA VAL A 310 -14.70 1.27 -27.03
C VAL A 310 -16.08 0.81 -26.54
N TYR A 311 -16.11 -0.18 -25.62
CA TYR A 311 -17.35 -0.78 -25.11
C TYR A 311 -17.44 -0.79 -23.57
N ASN A 312 -16.44 -0.24 -22.89
CA ASN A 312 -16.36 -0.25 -21.43
C ASN A 312 -15.76 1.06 -20.95
N ASP A 313 -16.14 1.52 -19.76
CA ASP A 313 -15.40 2.59 -19.13
C ASP A 313 -14.13 2.01 -18.50
N ILE A 314 -13.02 2.75 -18.57
CA ILE A 314 -11.74 2.36 -17.99
C ILE A 314 -11.23 3.46 -17.06
N LYS A 315 -10.74 3.05 -15.90
CA LYS A 315 -9.95 3.90 -15.02
C LYS A 315 -8.58 3.28 -14.80
N ILE A 316 -7.53 3.93 -15.29
CA ILE A 316 -6.15 3.56 -15.00
C ILE A 316 -5.82 4.09 -13.61
N LEU A 317 -5.32 3.20 -12.75
CA LEU A 317 -5.04 3.53 -11.35
C LEU A 317 -3.59 3.91 -11.10
N GLY A 318 -2.70 3.73 -12.07
CA GLY A 318 -1.28 4.07 -11.95
C GLY A 318 -0.38 3.12 -12.74
N THR A 319 0.90 3.38 -12.63
CA THR A 319 1.96 2.43 -13.00
C THR A 319 3.11 2.58 -12.02
N TYR A 320 3.73 1.47 -11.65
CA TYR A 320 4.84 1.44 -10.71
C TYR A 320 5.66 0.17 -10.92
N LYS A 321 6.90 0.16 -10.42
CA LYS A 321 7.77 -1.01 -10.49
C LYS A 321 7.32 -2.10 -9.53
N GLU A 322 7.58 -3.34 -9.88
CA GLU A 322 7.49 -4.47 -8.96
C GLU A 322 8.73 -4.45 -8.03
N HIS A 323 8.52 -4.39 -6.70
CA HIS A 323 9.56 -4.44 -5.67
C HIS A 323 9.71 -5.82 -5.06
#